data_b4ff147ced9b590a46ddc3e53c9b9b54
#
_entry.id   b4ff147ced9b590a46ddc3e53c9b9b54
#
_cell.length_a   1.000
_cell.length_b   1.000
_cell.length_c   1.000
_cell.angle_alpha   90.00
_cell.angle_beta   90.00
_cell.angle_gamma   90.00
#
_symmetry.space_group_name_H-M   'P 1'
#
loop_
_entity.id
_entity.type
_entity.pdbx_description
1 polymer ?
#
loop_
_entity_poly.entity_id
_entity_poly.type
_entity_poly.pdbx_seq_one_letter_code
_entity_poly.pdbx_strand_id
1 'polypeptide(L)'
;MKVLLLNGSPHPNGCTFRALSEVEKTLQQEGIETEIFHIGTEAIRGCMGCGMCRKNKLGRCIFGEDAVNVVIKKMEECDGLIVGSPVHYAGASGGITSFVDRMFYSTGGFAYKPGAAIVSCRRAGSTAALEQLNKYFMMNNMPLVPSAYWNMVHGNTPEEVEQDLEGLMVMRTLGRNMAWMLKSIDAGKAHGILTPAAEPKTRTNFIRECAPVKAEAEEKNFAPYFISYNKVNKAYQEED
;
A
#
# COMPACT_ATOMS: atom_id res chain seq x y z
N MET A 1 -18.13 8.44 2.29
CA MET A 1 -17.06 7.41 2.26
C MET A 1 -16.04 7.82 1.21
N LYS A 2 -14.76 7.61 1.50
CA LYS A 2 -13.64 8.01 0.63
C LYS A 2 -12.66 6.85 0.41
N VAL A 3 -12.18 6.67 -0.82
CA VAL A 3 -11.16 5.68 -1.19
C VAL A 3 -9.93 6.38 -1.71
N LEU A 4 -8.77 6.04 -1.16
CA LEU A 4 -7.48 6.48 -1.68
C LEU A 4 -6.95 5.45 -2.69
N LEU A 5 -6.54 5.93 -3.86
CA LEU A 5 -5.94 5.12 -4.91
C LEU A 5 -4.47 5.54 -5.08
N LEU A 6 -3.53 4.64 -4.80
CA LEU A 6 -2.10 4.93 -4.96
C LEU A 6 -1.62 4.54 -6.35
N ASN A 7 -1.09 5.49 -7.10
CA ASN A 7 -0.41 5.22 -8.36
C ASN A 7 1.09 5.02 -8.11
N GLY A 8 1.53 3.77 -8.08
CA GLY A 8 2.92 3.36 -7.89
C GLY A 8 3.74 3.26 -9.18
N SER A 9 3.24 3.79 -10.28
CA SER A 9 3.98 3.87 -11.54
C SER A 9 4.96 5.05 -11.52
N PRO A 10 6.16 4.94 -12.11
CA PRO A 10 7.02 6.09 -12.38
C PRO A 10 6.39 7.06 -13.40
N HIS A 11 5.39 6.61 -14.16
CA HIS A 11 4.68 7.42 -15.14
C HIS A 11 3.33 7.88 -14.57
N PRO A 12 3.14 9.17 -14.26
CA PRO A 12 1.93 9.66 -13.60
C PRO A 12 0.65 9.38 -14.39
N ASN A 13 0.71 9.40 -15.72
CA ASN A 13 -0.43 9.18 -16.62
C ASN A 13 -0.25 7.90 -17.46
N GLY A 14 0.47 6.89 -16.96
CA GLY A 14 0.72 5.63 -17.67
C GLY A 14 -0.43 4.62 -17.53
N CYS A 15 -0.15 3.36 -17.92
CA CYS A 15 -1.13 2.25 -17.89
C CYS A 15 -1.75 2.03 -16.50
N THR A 16 -0.96 2.14 -15.43
CA THR A 16 -1.45 2.01 -14.06
C THR A 16 -2.46 3.11 -13.72
N PHE A 17 -2.16 4.36 -14.11
CA PHE A 17 -3.09 5.48 -13.92
C PHE A 17 -4.38 5.26 -14.70
N ARG A 18 -4.31 4.80 -15.97
CA ARG A 18 -5.50 4.51 -16.76
C ARG A 18 -6.40 3.45 -16.10
N ALA A 19 -5.80 2.39 -15.55
CA ALA A 19 -6.53 1.38 -14.79
C ALA A 19 -7.18 1.95 -13.53
N LEU A 20 -6.42 2.72 -12.73
CA LEU A 20 -6.94 3.39 -11.52
C LEU A 20 -8.09 4.36 -11.85
N SER A 21 -8.00 5.10 -12.96
CA SER A 21 -9.05 6.03 -13.39
C SER A 21 -10.35 5.33 -13.75
N GLU A 22 -10.30 4.10 -14.29
CA GLU A 22 -11.50 3.30 -14.53
C GLU A 22 -12.20 2.87 -13.23
N VAL A 23 -11.39 2.48 -12.22
CA VAL A 23 -11.89 2.17 -10.87
C VAL A 23 -12.46 3.43 -10.21
N GLU A 24 -11.74 4.54 -10.26
CA GLU A 24 -12.15 5.84 -9.71
C GLU A 24 -13.49 6.28 -10.27
N LYS A 25 -13.62 6.31 -11.61
CA LYS A 25 -14.88 6.66 -12.29
C LYS A 25 -16.05 5.81 -11.80
N THR A 26 -15.81 4.50 -11.60
CA THR A 26 -16.85 3.59 -11.13
C THR A 26 -17.21 3.85 -9.68
N LEU A 27 -16.24 4.10 -8.81
CA LEU A 27 -16.47 4.47 -7.41
C LEU A 27 -17.26 5.77 -7.28
N GLN A 28 -16.95 6.77 -8.10
CA GLN A 28 -17.67 8.05 -8.13
C GLN A 28 -19.13 7.87 -8.59
N GLN A 29 -19.38 7.02 -9.59
CA GLN A 29 -20.73 6.65 -10.02
C GLN A 29 -21.53 5.96 -8.91
N GLU A 30 -20.84 5.25 -8.01
CA GLU A 30 -21.43 4.62 -6.82
C GLU A 30 -21.54 5.57 -5.61
N GLY A 31 -21.20 6.87 -5.77
CA GLY A 31 -21.29 7.89 -4.72
C GLY A 31 -20.16 7.83 -3.69
N ILE A 32 -19.03 7.24 -4.04
CA ILE A 32 -17.83 7.17 -3.20
C ILE A 32 -16.85 8.26 -3.64
N GLU A 33 -16.38 9.08 -2.70
CA GLU A 33 -15.29 10.02 -2.95
C GLU A 33 -13.98 9.30 -3.23
N THR A 34 -13.16 9.86 -4.11
CA THR A 34 -11.91 9.25 -4.53
C THR A 34 -10.79 10.27 -4.61
N GLU A 35 -9.58 9.80 -4.42
CA GLU A 35 -8.37 10.56 -4.69
C GLU A 35 -7.31 9.61 -5.27
N ILE A 36 -6.82 9.89 -6.49
CA ILE A 36 -5.64 9.21 -7.03
C ILE A 36 -4.40 9.98 -6.59
N PHE A 37 -3.56 9.34 -5.79
CA PHE A 37 -2.30 9.90 -5.33
C PHE A 37 -1.13 9.23 -6.07
N HIS A 38 -0.37 10.01 -6.82
CA HIS A 38 0.86 9.55 -7.46
C HIS A 38 2.02 9.63 -6.46
N ILE A 39 2.73 8.51 -6.25
CA ILE A 39 3.83 8.46 -5.25
C ILE A 39 5.07 9.24 -5.65
N GLY A 40 5.12 9.76 -6.88
CA GLY A 40 6.25 10.52 -7.41
C GLY A 40 7.29 9.64 -8.09
N THR A 41 8.33 10.29 -8.58
CA THR A 41 9.51 9.66 -9.23
C THR A 41 10.76 9.75 -8.38
N GLU A 42 10.70 10.51 -7.29
CA GLU A 42 11.81 10.66 -6.36
C GLU A 42 12.14 9.33 -5.64
N ALA A 43 13.38 9.21 -5.20
CA ALA A 43 13.83 8.02 -4.50
C ALA A 43 13.07 7.80 -3.20
N ILE A 44 12.34 6.69 -3.12
CA ILE A 44 11.63 6.29 -1.91
C ILE A 44 12.47 5.26 -1.17
N ARG A 45 12.94 5.62 0.01
CA ARG A 45 13.65 4.69 0.89
C ARG A 45 12.71 3.59 1.36
N GLY A 46 13.15 2.33 1.30
CA GLY A 46 12.48 1.20 1.92
C GLY A 46 12.53 1.26 3.46
N CYS A 47 11.77 0.39 4.11
CA CYS A 47 11.81 0.27 5.57
C CYS A 47 13.16 -0.30 6.02
N MET A 48 13.87 0.41 6.90
CA MET A 48 15.17 0.00 7.45
C MET A 48 15.04 -0.92 8.68
N GLY A 49 13.83 -1.21 9.14
CA GLY A 49 13.62 -1.99 10.36
C GLY A 49 14.13 -1.30 11.65
N CYS A 50 14.34 0.01 11.65
CA CYS A 50 14.90 0.75 12.79
C CYS A 50 14.01 0.72 14.06
N GLY A 51 12.74 0.36 13.94
CA GLY A 51 11.80 0.25 15.05
C GLY A 51 11.35 1.55 15.71
N MET A 52 11.88 2.71 15.28
CA MET A 52 11.62 4.00 15.94
C MET A 52 10.16 4.43 15.91
N CYS A 53 9.44 4.11 14.81
CA CYS A 53 8.00 4.38 14.72
C CYS A 53 7.20 3.62 15.81
N ARG A 54 7.59 2.38 16.12
CA ARG A 54 6.96 1.56 17.16
C ARG A 54 7.42 1.94 18.56
N LYS A 55 8.73 2.14 18.78
CA LYS A 55 9.32 2.55 20.09
C LYS A 55 8.64 3.83 20.57
N ASN A 56 8.46 4.81 19.68
CA ASN A 56 7.90 6.12 20.01
C ASN A 56 6.39 6.22 19.76
N LYS A 57 5.71 5.15 19.35
CA LYS A 57 4.25 5.11 19.06
C LYS A 57 3.82 6.24 18.12
N LEU A 58 4.61 6.51 17.07
CA LEU A 58 4.41 7.69 16.21
C LEU A 58 3.20 7.59 15.29
N GLY A 59 2.71 6.36 14.99
CA GLY A 59 1.70 6.14 13.95
C GLY A 59 2.15 6.52 12.53
N ARG A 60 3.43 6.87 12.35
CA ARG A 60 4.05 7.28 11.09
C ARG A 60 5.52 6.89 11.05
N CYS A 61 6.12 6.93 9.86
CA CYS A 61 7.56 6.71 9.74
C CYS A 61 8.33 7.91 10.33
N ILE A 62 9.49 7.64 10.95
CA ILE A 62 10.35 8.69 11.45
C ILE A 62 10.98 9.52 10.31
N PHE A 63 11.19 8.91 9.14
CA PHE A 63 11.64 9.61 7.95
C PHE A 63 10.45 10.29 7.29
N GLY A 64 10.42 11.62 7.31
CA GLY A 64 9.27 12.44 6.92
C GLY A 64 9.48 13.27 5.65
N GLU A 65 10.58 13.05 4.94
CA GLU A 65 11.00 13.89 3.81
C GLU A 65 10.33 13.50 2.48
N ASP A 66 9.53 12.44 2.46
CA ASP A 66 8.87 11.92 1.28
C ASP A 66 7.34 11.75 1.44
N ALA A 67 6.69 11.28 0.38
CA ALA A 67 5.24 11.16 0.31
C ALA A 67 4.62 10.12 1.27
N VAL A 68 5.40 9.23 1.91
CA VAL A 68 4.86 8.14 2.74
C VAL A 68 4.03 8.68 3.90
N ASN A 69 4.55 9.65 4.66
CA ASN A 69 3.82 10.21 5.80
C ASN A 69 2.64 11.10 5.36
N VAL A 70 2.69 11.68 4.17
CA VAL A 70 1.56 12.41 3.58
C VAL A 70 0.39 11.44 3.35
N VAL A 71 0.67 10.28 2.75
CA VAL A 71 -0.34 9.25 2.47
C VAL A 71 -0.87 8.64 3.76
N ILE A 72 -0.02 8.39 4.76
CA ILE A 72 -0.46 7.91 6.08
C ILE A 72 -1.52 8.85 6.66
N LYS A 73 -1.28 10.17 6.61
CA LYS A 73 -2.25 11.15 7.08
C LYS A 73 -3.55 11.13 6.27
N LYS A 74 -3.46 11.03 4.93
CA LYS A 74 -4.67 10.90 4.07
C LYS A 74 -5.49 9.65 4.41
N MET A 75 -4.84 8.56 4.77
CA MET A 75 -5.52 7.32 5.15
C MET A 75 -6.32 7.41 6.46
N GLU A 76 -6.08 8.42 7.31
CA GLU A 76 -6.91 8.68 8.50
C GLU A 76 -8.35 9.04 8.08
N GLU A 77 -8.50 9.77 6.97
CA GLU A 77 -9.78 10.25 6.43
C GLU A 77 -10.41 9.31 5.38
N CYS A 78 -9.72 8.24 4.99
CA CYS A 78 -10.17 7.30 3.97
C CYS A 78 -10.74 6.02 4.58
N ASP A 79 -11.78 5.48 3.95
CA ASP A 79 -12.45 4.24 4.35
C ASP A 79 -11.89 3.01 3.62
N GLY A 80 -11.19 3.19 2.49
CA GLY A 80 -10.60 2.13 1.69
C GLY A 80 -9.31 2.55 0.99
N LEU A 81 -8.54 1.56 0.54
CA LEU A 81 -7.25 1.74 -0.12
C LEU A 81 -7.13 0.85 -1.36
N ILE A 82 -6.74 1.44 -2.49
CA ILE A 82 -6.38 0.68 -3.69
C ILE A 82 -4.93 1.02 -4.05
N VAL A 83 -4.09 -0.01 -4.24
CA VAL A 83 -2.69 0.15 -4.61
C VAL A 83 -2.48 -0.33 -6.04
N GLY A 84 -2.10 0.59 -6.91
CA GLY A 84 -1.77 0.32 -8.31
C GLY A 84 -0.28 0.25 -8.56
N SER A 85 0.18 -0.72 -9.37
CA SER A 85 1.58 -0.87 -9.74
C SER A 85 1.74 -1.35 -11.19
N PRO A 86 2.75 -0.86 -11.91
CA PRO A 86 3.23 -1.58 -13.09
C PRO A 86 3.96 -2.85 -12.67
N VAL A 87 4.05 -3.82 -13.60
CA VAL A 87 4.83 -5.03 -13.40
C VAL A 87 6.26 -4.82 -13.87
N HIS A 88 7.21 -4.93 -12.96
CA HIS A 88 8.65 -4.90 -13.24
C HIS A 88 9.28 -6.21 -12.78
N TYR A 89 9.93 -6.96 -13.70
CA TYR A 89 10.58 -8.24 -13.39
C TYR A 89 9.68 -9.23 -12.63
N ALA A 90 8.42 -9.36 -13.07
CA ALA A 90 7.39 -10.20 -12.45
C ALA A 90 7.06 -9.81 -10.98
N GLY A 91 7.31 -8.59 -10.57
CA GLY A 91 6.98 -8.04 -9.26
C GLY A 91 6.35 -6.65 -9.39
N ALA A 92 5.86 -6.12 -8.30
CA ALA A 92 5.44 -4.73 -8.23
C ALA A 92 6.66 -3.80 -8.32
N SER A 93 6.48 -2.55 -8.76
CA SER A 93 7.58 -1.60 -8.87
C SER A 93 8.30 -1.39 -7.54
N GLY A 94 9.63 -1.20 -7.58
CA GLY A 94 10.44 -1.00 -6.37
C GLY A 94 10.00 0.23 -5.57
N GLY A 95 9.55 1.28 -6.24
CA GLY A 95 9.03 2.49 -5.59
C GLY A 95 7.81 2.20 -4.72
N ILE A 96 6.80 1.49 -5.27
CA ILE A 96 5.59 1.19 -4.50
C ILE A 96 5.86 0.17 -3.39
N THR A 97 6.71 -0.83 -3.58
CA THR A 97 7.04 -1.79 -2.53
C THR A 97 7.76 -1.10 -1.36
N SER A 98 8.75 -0.25 -1.65
CA SER A 98 9.41 0.57 -0.62
C SER A 98 8.43 1.48 0.12
N PHE A 99 7.47 2.03 -0.61
CA PHE A 99 6.44 2.90 -0.06
C PHE A 99 5.53 2.16 0.91
N VAL A 100 4.92 1.05 0.47
CA VAL A 100 3.95 0.30 1.29
C VAL A 100 4.63 -0.43 2.45
N ASP A 101 5.90 -0.88 2.32
CA ASP A 101 6.68 -1.41 3.43
C ASP A 101 6.73 -0.43 4.60
N ARG A 102 7.06 0.82 4.31
CA ARG A 102 7.13 1.87 5.34
C ARG A 102 5.76 2.26 5.86
N MET A 103 4.81 2.44 4.97
CA MET A 103 3.44 2.83 5.33
C MET A 103 2.83 1.84 6.31
N PHE A 104 2.79 0.57 5.95
CA PHE A 104 2.16 -0.47 6.78
C PHE A 104 2.97 -0.79 8.04
N TYR A 105 4.31 -0.82 7.95
CA TYR A 105 5.13 -1.10 9.12
C TYR A 105 5.02 -0.01 10.19
N SER A 106 4.96 1.25 9.79
CA SER A 106 4.98 2.38 10.72
C SER A 106 3.64 2.68 11.38
N THR A 107 2.54 2.37 10.71
CA THR A 107 1.18 2.55 11.25
C THR A 107 0.68 1.33 12.02
N GLY A 108 1.20 0.14 11.72
CA GLY A 108 0.62 -1.12 12.16
C GLY A 108 -0.56 -1.58 11.29
N GLY A 109 -0.79 -0.91 10.15
CA GLY A 109 -1.83 -1.20 9.19
C GLY A 109 -3.12 -0.40 9.40
N PHE A 110 -4.11 -0.70 8.59
CA PHE A 110 -5.43 -0.05 8.57
C PHE A 110 -6.51 -1.12 8.68
N ALA A 111 -6.46 -1.90 9.76
CA ALA A 111 -7.35 -3.04 9.98
C ALA A 111 -8.82 -2.67 9.74
N TYR A 112 -9.55 -3.60 9.10
CA TYR A 112 -10.97 -3.49 8.74
C TYR A 112 -11.33 -2.42 7.69
N LYS A 113 -10.39 -1.63 7.19
CA LYS A 113 -10.60 -0.85 5.97
C LYS A 113 -10.40 -1.78 4.75
N PRO A 114 -11.37 -1.88 3.83
CA PRO A 114 -11.21 -2.68 2.61
C PRO A 114 -10.01 -2.22 1.78
N GLY A 115 -9.30 -3.18 1.21
CA GLY A 115 -8.15 -2.92 0.36
C GLY A 115 -8.16 -3.74 -0.90
N ALA A 116 -7.52 -3.24 -1.96
CA ALA A 116 -7.30 -3.97 -3.19
C ALA A 116 -5.96 -3.57 -3.83
N ALA A 117 -5.39 -4.49 -4.59
CA ALA A 117 -4.30 -4.18 -5.50
C ALA A 117 -4.78 -4.28 -6.95
N ILE A 118 -4.19 -3.46 -7.82
CA ILE A 118 -4.29 -3.61 -9.27
C ILE A 118 -2.90 -3.57 -9.89
N VAL A 119 -2.71 -4.26 -11.01
CA VAL A 119 -1.45 -4.23 -11.73
C VAL A 119 -1.67 -3.98 -13.22
N SER A 120 -0.72 -3.30 -13.84
CA SER A 120 -0.66 -3.12 -15.29
C SER A 120 0.58 -3.79 -15.83
N CYS A 121 0.45 -4.57 -16.90
CA CYS A 121 1.58 -5.20 -17.55
C CYS A 121 1.38 -5.30 -19.07
N ARG A 122 2.49 -5.35 -19.78
CA ARG A 122 2.45 -5.58 -21.21
C ARG A 122 2.09 -7.04 -21.54
N ARG A 123 2.60 -8.02 -20.76
CA ARG A 123 2.46 -9.44 -21.12
C ARG A 123 2.38 -10.39 -19.92
N ALA A 124 3.44 -10.51 -19.12
CA ALA A 124 3.57 -11.58 -18.11
C ALA A 124 4.05 -11.03 -16.76
N GLY A 125 3.92 -11.84 -15.70
CA GLY A 125 4.34 -11.51 -14.34
C GLY A 125 3.29 -10.77 -13.51
N SER A 126 2.10 -10.54 -14.08
CA SER A 126 1.01 -9.82 -13.41
C SER A 126 0.50 -10.53 -12.16
N THR A 127 0.29 -11.86 -12.20
CA THR A 127 -0.18 -12.60 -11.02
C THR A 127 0.81 -12.52 -9.85
N ALA A 128 2.11 -12.70 -10.11
CA ALA A 128 3.13 -12.61 -9.07
C ALA A 128 3.19 -11.21 -8.43
N ALA A 129 3.10 -10.15 -9.24
CA ALA A 129 3.06 -8.78 -8.76
C ALA A 129 1.78 -8.47 -7.96
N LEU A 130 0.63 -8.97 -8.41
CA LEU A 130 -0.65 -8.81 -7.73
C LEU A 130 -0.64 -9.50 -6.37
N GLU A 131 -0.17 -10.75 -6.30
CA GLU A 131 -0.06 -11.51 -5.05
C GLU A 131 0.92 -10.84 -4.08
N GLN A 132 2.02 -10.28 -4.58
CA GLN A 132 2.96 -9.52 -3.76
C GLN A 132 2.28 -8.36 -3.04
N LEU A 133 1.42 -7.60 -3.72
CA LEU A 133 0.70 -6.47 -3.14
C LEU A 133 -0.45 -6.93 -2.22
N ASN A 134 -1.17 -7.98 -2.58
CA ASN A 134 -2.27 -8.50 -1.76
C ASN A 134 -1.82 -8.94 -0.36
N LYS A 135 -0.59 -9.43 -0.22
CA LYS A 135 -0.02 -9.83 1.09
C LYS A 135 0.01 -8.68 2.10
N TYR A 136 0.19 -7.43 1.65
CA TYR A 136 0.17 -6.27 2.55
C TYR A 136 -1.18 -6.10 3.22
N PHE A 137 -2.27 -6.23 2.48
CA PHE A 137 -3.63 -6.13 3.02
C PHE A 137 -3.93 -7.28 3.99
N MET A 138 -3.61 -8.51 3.59
CA MET A 138 -3.83 -9.71 4.42
C MET A 138 -3.05 -9.62 5.75
N MET A 139 -1.78 -9.22 5.70
CA MET A 139 -0.94 -9.08 6.90
C MET A 139 -1.45 -8.01 7.87
N ASN A 140 -2.19 -7.03 7.36
CA ASN A 140 -2.71 -5.90 8.13
C ASN A 140 -4.20 -6.03 8.47
N ASN A 141 -4.77 -7.23 8.36
CA ASN A 141 -6.18 -7.51 8.69
C ASN A 141 -7.15 -6.59 7.94
N MET A 142 -6.86 -6.32 6.68
CA MET A 142 -7.72 -5.55 5.78
C MET A 142 -8.51 -6.52 4.90
N PRO A 143 -9.84 -6.40 4.82
CA PRO A 143 -10.64 -7.19 3.88
C PRO A 143 -10.16 -6.96 2.45
N LEU A 144 -9.76 -8.04 1.76
CA LEU A 144 -9.32 -7.96 0.38
C LEU A 144 -10.53 -7.95 -0.57
N VAL A 145 -10.62 -6.94 -1.43
CA VAL A 145 -11.71 -6.80 -2.38
C VAL A 145 -11.33 -7.42 -3.73
N PRO A 146 -12.03 -8.48 -4.15
CA PRO A 146 -11.84 -9.11 -5.45
C PRO A 146 -12.65 -8.40 -6.54
N SER A 147 -12.40 -8.79 -7.80
CA SER A 147 -13.28 -8.53 -8.95
C SER A 147 -13.78 -9.83 -9.57
N ALA A 148 -14.15 -9.79 -10.85
CA ALA A 148 -14.55 -11.00 -11.61
C ALA A 148 -13.37 -11.84 -12.07
N TYR A 149 -12.15 -11.33 -12.00
CA TYR A 149 -10.90 -12.00 -12.37
C TYR A 149 -9.76 -11.38 -11.54
N TRP A 150 -8.48 -11.72 -11.82
CA TRP A 150 -7.36 -11.02 -11.19
C TRP A 150 -7.35 -9.54 -11.60
N ASN A 151 -7.12 -8.66 -10.65
CA ASN A 151 -7.18 -7.21 -10.84
C ASN A 151 -6.01 -6.71 -11.68
N MET A 152 -6.07 -6.89 -12.98
CA MET A 152 -5.01 -6.50 -13.91
C MET A 152 -5.55 -5.94 -15.21
N VAL A 153 -4.71 -5.14 -15.86
CA VAL A 153 -4.91 -4.67 -17.24
C VAL A 153 -3.65 -4.93 -18.06
N HIS A 154 -3.82 -5.09 -19.38
CA HIS A 154 -2.73 -5.30 -20.33
C HIS A 154 -2.62 -4.13 -21.29
N GLY A 155 -1.39 -3.72 -21.56
CA GLY A 155 -1.05 -2.66 -22.50
C GLY A 155 0.35 -2.11 -22.23
N ASN A 156 0.97 -1.59 -23.27
CA ASN A 156 2.26 -0.89 -23.20
C ASN A 156 2.08 0.63 -23.11
N THR A 157 0.93 1.12 -23.55
CA THR A 157 0.50 2.53 -23.44
C THR A 157 -0.91 2.62 -22.86
N PRO A 158 -1.34 3.78 -22.34
CA PRO A 158 -2.71 3.98 -21.88
C PRO A 158 -3.76 3.67 -22.97
N GLU A 159 -3.47 4.00 -24.23
CA GLU A 159 -4.35 3.76 -25.37
C GLU A 159 -4.50 2.26 -25.68
N GLU A 160 -3.45 1.48 -25.45
CA GLU A 160 -3.54 0.02 -25.54
C GLU A 160 -4.36 -0.57 -24.39
N VAL A 161 -4.24 -0.02 -23.17
CA VAL A 161 -5.09 -0.42 -22.03
C VAL A 161 -6.57 -0.15 -22.33
N GLU A 162 -6.91 0.89 -23.09
CA GLU A 162 -8.29 1.15 -23.49
C GLU A 162 -8.86 0.08 -24.42
N GLN A 163 -8.00 -0.68 -25.09
CA GLN A 163 -8.39 -1.82 -25.93
C GLN A 163 -8.52 -3.12 -25.13
N ASP A 164 -8.00 -3.19 -23.92
CA ASP A 164 -8.18 -4.31 -22.99
C ASP A 164 -9.57 -4.22 -22.33
N LEU A 165 -10.60 -4.56 -23.11
CA LEU A 165 -11.99 -4.46 -22.67
C LEU A 165 -12.29 -5.37 -21.47
N GLU A 166 -11.63 -6.53 -21.38
CA GLU A 166 -11.75 -7.45 -20.25
C GLU A 166 -11.10 -6.84 -18.99
N GLY A 167 -9.86 -6.35 -19.07
CA GLY A 167 -9.20 -5.69 -17.98
C GLY A 167 -9.97 -4.47 -17.46
N LEU A 168 -10.51 -3.63 -18.34
CA LEU A 168 -11.35 -2.51 -17.95
C LEU A 168 -12.67 -2.96 -17.31
N MET A 169 -13.27 -4.06 -17.76
CA MET A 169 -14.45 -4.67 -17.12
C MET A 169 -14.09 -5.15 -15.69
N VAL A 170 -12.93 -5.76 -15.53
CA VAL A 170 -12.39 -6.18 -14.20
C VAL A 170 -12.21 -4.96 -13.29
N MET A 171 -11.66 -3.84 -13.79
CA MET A 171 -11.53 -2.59 -13.02
C MET A 171 -12.89 -2.03 -12.59
N ARG A 172 -13.88 -2.00 -13.48
CA ARG A 172 -15.24 -1.57 -13.12
C ARG A 172 -15.89 -2.48 -12.09
N THR A 173 -15.69 -3.78 -12.21
CA THR A 173 -16.22 -4.76 -11.24
C THR A 173 -15.57 -4.57 -9.87
N LEU A 174 -14.23 -4.34 -9.84
CA LEU A 174 -13.53 -4.01 -8.61
C LEU A 174 -14.12 -2.75 -7.94
N GLY A 175 -14.37 -1.69 -8.72
CA GLY A 175 -14.97 -0.44 -8.22
C GLY A 175 -16.34 -0.67 -7.57
N ARG A 176 -17.22 -1.45 -8.23
CA ARG A 176 -18.53 -1.80 -7.68
C ARG A 176 -18.43 -2.67 -6.42
N ASN A 177 -17.54 -3.65 -6.42
CA ASN A 177 -17.34 -4.52 -5.26
C ASN A 177 -16.80 -3.74 -4.05
N MET A 178 -15.86 -2.82 -4.28
CA MET A 178 -15.35 -1.93 -3.24
C MET A 178 -16.46 -1.03 -2.69
N ALA A 179 -17.25 -0.41 -3.55
CA ALA A 179 -18.37 0.43 -3.12
C ALA A 179 -19.42 -0.38 -2.33
N TRP A 180 -19.76 -1.58 -2.81
CA TRP A 180 -20.70 -2.48 -2.11
C TRP A 180 -20.18 -2.85 -0.72
N MET A 181 -18.91 -3.22 -0.60
CA MET A 181 -18.31 -3.59 0.69
C MET A 181 -18.28 -2.40 1.65
N LEU A 182 -17.90 -1.21 1.19
CA LEU A 182 -17.90 0.01 2.00
C LEU A 182 -19.30 0.34 2.52
N LYS A 183 -20.31 0.32 1.64
CA LYS A 183 -21.70 0.56 1.99
C LYS A 183 -22.24 -0.49 2.99
N SER A 184 -21.85 -1.77 2.82
CA SER A 184 -22.24 -2.86 3.73
C SER A 184 -21.60 -2.70 5.11
N ILE A 185 -20.33 -2.31 5.18
CA ILE A 185 -19.64 -2.03 6.44
C ILE A 185 -20.28 -0.84 7.16
N ASP A 186 -20.60 0.23 6.43
CA ASP A 186 -21.23 1.43 7.00
C ASP A 186 -22.64 1.12 7.52
N ALA A 187 -23.45 0.41 6.73
CA ALA A 187 -24.76 -0.05 7.16
C ALA A 187 -24.68 -0.98 8.39
N GLY A 188 -23.69 -1.90 8.42
CA GLY A 188 -23.43 -2.74 9.57
C GLY A 188 -23.12 -1.94 10.83
N LYS A 189 -22.24 -0.95 10.73
CA LYS A 189 -21.93 -0.03 11.85
C LYS A 189 -23.17 0.71 12.34
N ALA A 190 -24.00 1.23 11.43
CA ALA A 190 -25.25 1.92 11.78
C ALA A 190 -26.25 0.99 12.54
N HIS A 191 -26.18 -0.33 12.31
CA HIS A 191 -26.97 -1.33 13.01
C HIS A 191 -26.25 -1.97 14.21
N GLY A 192 -25.16 -1.39 14.68
CA GLY A 192 -24.44 -1.82 15.88
C GLY A 192 -23.49 -3.01 15.70
N ILE A 193 -23.19 -3.40 14.46
CA ILE A 193 -22.18 -4.42 14.18
C ILE A 193 -20.79 -3.78 14.37
N LEU A 194 -20.11 -4.19 15.43
CA LEU A 194 -18.77 -3.71 15.76
C LEU A 194 -17.69 -4.54 15.05
N THR A 195 -16.55 -3.94 14.82
CA THR A 195 -15.36 -4.69 14.39
C THR A 195 -14.95 -5.69 15.46
N PRO A 196 -14.44 -6.89 15.08
CA PRO A 196 -13.95 -7.86 16.04
C PRO A 196 -12.89 -7.28 16.98
N ALA A 197 -12.97 -7.64 18.26
CA ALA A 197 -11.93 -7.27 19.22
C ALA A 197 -10.59 -7.92 18.84
N ALA A 198 -9.52 -7.15 18.93
CA ALA A 198 -8.18 -7.67 18.66
C ALA A 198 -7.75 -8.62 19.80
N GLU A 199 -7.30 -9.82 19.44
CA GLU A 199 -6.66 -10.72 20.39
C GLU A 199 -5.26 -10.22 20.77
N PRO A 200 -4.79 -10.52 22.01
CA PRO A 200 -3.41 -10.28 22.39
C PRO A 200 -2.44 -11.02 21.46
N LYS A 201 -1.47 -10.31 20.91
CA LYS A 201 -0.50 -10.90 19.97
C LYS A 201 0.40 -11.90 20.69
N THR A 202 0.26 -13.17 20.36
CA THR A 202 1.22 -14.21 20.74
C THR A 202 2.34 -14.28 19.70
N ARG A 203 3.59 -14.31 20.16
CA ARG A 203 4.77 -14.48 19.28
C ARG A 203 5.37 -15.85 19.55
N THR A 204 5.49 -16.65 18.50
CA THR A 204 6.22 -17.90 18.55
C THR A 204 7.68 -17.69 18.14
N ASN A 205 8.59 -18.39 18.82
CA ASN A 205 9.99 -18.45 18.48
C ASN A 205 10.33 -19.88 18.04
N PHE A 206 10.51 -20.09 16.74
CA PHE A 206 10.80 -21.42 16.19
C PHE A 206 12.26 -21.87 16.38
N ILE A 207 13.13 -21.03 16.95
CA ILE A 207 14.58 -21.27 16.98
C ILE A 207 15.05 -21.73 18.35
N ARG A 208 14.39 -21.36 19.43
CA ARG A 208 14.82 -21.63 20.83
C ARG A 208 13.61 -21.83 21.74
N GLU A 209 13.85 -22.56 22.84
CA GLU A 209 12.97 -22.46 24.00
C GLU A 209 12.87 -20.98 24.43
N CYS A 210 11.65 -20.50 24.73
CA CYS A 210 11.46 -19.13 25.18
C CYS A 210 12.24 -18.87 26.47
N ALA A 211 13.41 -18.29 26.36
CA ALA A 211 14.03 -17.68 27.53
C ALA A 211 13.11 -16.54 28.01
N PRO A 212 12.87 -16.41 29.33
CA PRO A 212 12.12 -15.31 29.85
C PRO A 212 12.72 -13.99 29.33
N VAL A 213 11.88 -13.11 28.79
CA VAL A 213 12.31 -11.79 28.30
C VAL A 213 12.92 -11.05 29.50
N LYS A 214 14.25 -10.96 29.54
CA LYS A 214 14.90 -10.05 30.47
C LYS A 214 14.44 -8.63 30.09
N ALA A 215 13.90 -7.90 31.06
CA ALA A 215 13.32 -6.56 30.90
C ALA A 215 14.35 -5.46 30.56
N GLU A 216 15.59 -5.82 30.29
CA GLU A 216 16.66 -4.91 29.89
C GLU A 216 16.85 -5.02 28.38
N ALA A 217 16.14 -4.15 27.67
CA ALA A 217 16.48 -3.84 26.27
C ALA A 217 17.80 -3.07 26.28
N GLU A 218 18.91 -3.74 25.92
CA GLU A 218 20.11 -3.03 25.53
C GLU A 218 19.73 -1.98 24.48
N GLU A 219 20.01 -0.72 24.78
CA GLU A 219 19.89 0.37 23.81
C GLU A 219 20.82 0.07 22.63
N LYS A 220 20.29 -0.52 21.57
CA LYS A 220 21.03 -0.60 20.31
C LYS A 220 21.24 0.84 19.85
N ASN A 221 22.50 1.28 19.98
CA ASN A 221 22.92 2.60 19.56
C ASN A 221 22.89 2.68 18.01
N PHE A 222 21.83 3.23 17.45
CA PHE A 222 21.64 3.41 16.00
C PHE A 222 22.39 4.62 15.44
N ALA A 223 23.14 5.36 16.26
CA ALA A 223 23.91 6.53 15.84
C ALA A 223 24.86 6.28 14.63
N PRO A 224 25.53 5.11 14.49
CA PRO A 224 26.41 4.87 13.35
C PRO A 224 25.72 4.89 11.97
N TYR A 225 24.43 4.52 11.90
CA TYR A 225 23.70 4.48 10.64
C TYR A 225 23.32 5.89 10.12
N PHE A 226 23.13 6.85 11.02
CA PHE A 226 22.84 8.24 10.63
C PHE A 226 24.10 8.97 10.11
N ILE A 227 25.26 8.67 10.66
CA ILE A 227 26.51 9.34 10.32
C ILE A 227 27.03 8.90 8.94
N SER A 228 26.85 7.62 8.57
CA SER A 228 27.28 7.11 7.27
C SER A 228 26.47 7.67 6.09
N TYR A 229 25.16 7.90 6.30
CA TYR A 229 24.28 8.41 5.24
C TYR A 229 24.59 9.87 4.86
N ASN A 230 24.85 10.71 5.87
CA ASN A 230 25.23 12.10 5.63
C ASN A 230 26.63 12.24 4.99
N LYS A 231 27.54 11.26 5.22
CA LYS A 231 28.86 11.23 4.57
C LYS A 231 28.77 10.83 3.10
N VAL A 232 27.90 9.88 2.75
CA VAL A 232 27.72 9.43 1.36
C VAL A 232 27.10 10.55 0.51
N ASN A 233 26.08 11.25 1.02
CA ASN A 233 25.44 12.35 0.29
C ASN A 233 26.36 13.57 0.13
N LYS A 234 27.27 13.84 1.08
CA LYS A 234 28.28 14.90 0.88
C LYS A 234 29.29 14.58 -0.22
N ALA A 235 29.69 13.31 -0.37
CA ALA A 235 30.61 12.91 -1.42
C ALA A 235 30.02 13.04 -2.84
N TYR A 236 28.69 12.87 -2.99
CA TYR A 236 28.01 13.05 -4.29
C TYR A 236 27.68 14.52 -4.64
N GLN A 237 27.79 15.46 -3.70
CA GLN A 237 27.56 16.90 -3.94
C GLN A 237 28.86 17.69 -4.22
N GLU A 238 30.02 17.06 -4.07
CA GLU A 238 31.34 17.69 -4.31
C GLU A 238 31.94 17.32 -5.68
N GLU A 239 31.24 16.57 -6.54
CA GLU A 239 31.68 16.15 -7.88
C GLU A 239 30.89 16.80 -9.05
N ASP A 240 30.07 17.84 -8.79
CA ASP A 240 29.39 18.65 -9.83
C ASP A 240 30.01 20.09 -9.92
#